data_f9dd9c7040b216cc5f68348fbfe018d7
#
_entry.id   f9dd9c7040b216cc5f68348fbfe018d7
#
_cell.length_a   1.000
_cell.length_b   1.000
_cell.length_c   1.000
_cell.angle_alpha   90.00
_cell.angle_beta   90.00
_cell.angle_gamma   90.00
#
_symmetry.space_group_name_H-M   'P 1'
#
loop_
_entity.id
_entity.type
_entity.pdbx_description
1 polymer ?
#
loop_
_entity_poly.entity_id
_entity_poly.type
_entity_poly.pdbx_seq_one_letter_code
_entity_poly.pdbx_strand_id
1 'polypeptide(L)'
;KLAAIEAEWHTEPAPASFTLFGLPDQGDETTHGAIKIPYLMGIIATRSLDEQVTGLKDLKAQHEVRIRSGMLAYDALEALRSDGSNAEARATFERHRADLGYGLLLTPHAKEIGKADESAIAKAVDDSIPQVAPLFWSFRLMVGIGVVLLGLFAAAFLQLCRGKLVQSTRLLKALFWSIPLPWIAIEAGWFVAEFGRQ
;
A
#
# COMPACT_ATOMS: atom_id res chain seq x y z
N LYS A 1 -0.55 1.67 -2.70
CA LYS A 1 -0.24 0.54 -1.81
C LYS A 1 1.23 0.52 -1.41
N LEU A 2 2.17 0.54 -2.37
CA LEU A 2 3.60 0.53 -2.08
C LEU A 2 4.00 1.69 -1.15
N ALA A 3 3.63 2.92 -1.50
CA ALA A 3 3.90 4.11 -0.69
C ALA A 3 3.33 4.01 0.74
N ALA A 4 2.15 3.38 0.93
CA ALA A 4 1.57 3.17 2.25
C ALA A 4 2.34 2.13 3.08
N ILE A 5 2.85 1.06 2.45
CA ILE A 5 3.69 0.05 3.11
C ILE A 5 5.01 0.65 3.58
N GLU A 6 5.55 1.62 2.83
CA GLU A 6 6.80 2.30 3.14
C GLU A 6 6.63 3.57 3.97
N ALA A 7 5.39 4.00 4.19
CA ALA A 7 5.07 5.29 4.80
C ALA A 7 5.78 6.46 4.10
N GLU A 8 5.82 6.39 2.75
CA GLU A 8 6.46 7.41 1.93
C GLU A 8 5.45 8.49 1.56
N TRP A 9 5.54 9.63 2.22
CA TRP A 9 4.59 10.73 2.08
C TRP A 9 4.87 11.61 0.87
N HIS A 10 6.13 11.74 0.48
CA HIS A 10 6.59 12.53 -0.65
C HIS A 10 7.17 11.61 -1.72
N THR A 11 7.07 12.02 -2.98
CA THR A 11 7.72 11.26 -4.06
C THR A 11 9.22 11.28 -3.89
N GLU A 12 9.80 10.08 -3.76
CA GLU A 12 11.24 9.90 -3.65
C GLU A 12 11.84 9.68 -5.04
N PRO A 13 12.87 10.48 -5.41
CA PRO A 13 13.56 10.27 -6.68
C PRO A 13 14.27 8.93 -6.69
N ALA A 14 14.53 8.41 -7.88
CA ALA A 14 15.33 7.21 -8.03
C ALA A 14 16.80 7.46 -7.61
N PRO A 15 17.43 6.46 -7.01
CA PRO A 15 16.95 5.18 -6.58
C PRO A 15 16.28 5.23 -5.20
N ALA A 16 15.04 4.71 -5.12
CA ALA A 16 14.24 4.78 -3.90
C ALA A 16 14.83 3.95 -2.76
N SER A 17 14.76 4.49 -1.55
CA SER A 17 15.25 3.85 -0.33
C SER A 17 14.16 3.04 0.38
N PHE A 18 14.57 1.95 1.02
CA PHE A 18 13.69 1.12 1.84
C PHE A 18 13.69 1.62 3.28
N THR A 19 12.54 1.94 3.83
CA THR A 19 12.41 2.33 5.24
C THR A 19 12.42 1.10 6.11
N LEU A 20 13.53 0.82 6.80
CA LEU A 20 13.65 -0.32 7.70
C LEU A 20 12.81 -0.13 8.97
N PHE A 21 12.90 1.04 9.57
CA PHE A 21 12.19 1.42 10.79
C PHE A 21 11.71 2.87 10.68
N GLY A 22 10.59 3.19 11.33
CA GLY A 22 10.04 4.54 11.40
C GLY A 22 8.70 4.52 12.12
N LEU A 23 8.26 5.66 12.59
CA LEU A 23 6.97 5.85 13.22
C LEU A 23 6.11 6.70 12.28
N PRO A 24 5.25 6.07 11.46
CA PRO A 24 4.38 6.81 10.55
C PRO A 24 3.30 7.54 11.34
N ASP A 25 3.17 8.82 11.08
CA ASP A 25 2.09 9.67 11.56
C ASP A 25 1.21 10.08 10.38
N GLN A 26 -0.03 9.61 10.38
CA GLN A 26 -0.99 9.88 9.31
C GLN A 26 -1.63 11.26 9.48
N GLY A 27 -1.66 11.82 10.70
CA GLY A 27 -2.19 13.16 10.96
C GLY A 27 -1.29 14.25 10.40
N ASP A 28 0.01 14.14 10.68
CA ASP A 28 1.02 15.09 10.21
C ASP A 28 1.59 14.71 8.82
N GLU A 29 1.18 13.55 8.28
CA GLU A 29 1.69 13.01 7.02
C GLU A 29 3.23 12.97 6.97
N THR A 30 3.82 12.45 8.04
CA THR A 30 5.27 12.33 8.22
C THR A 30 5.65 10.97 8.80
N THR A 31 6.93 10.61 8.67
CA THR A 31 7.48 9.41 9.31
C THR A 31 8.64 9.82 10.20
N HIS A 32 8.43 9.74 11.51
CA HIS A 32 9.44 10.13 12.49
C HIS A 32 10.48 9.03 12.70
N GLY A 33 11.75 9.44 12.88
CA GLY A 33 12.83 8.53 13.21
C GLY A 33 13.10 7.47 12.13
N ALA A 34 12.85 7.80 10.85
CA ALA A 34 13.02 6.86 9.76
C ALA A 34 14.49 6.44 9.58
N ILE A 35 14.76 5.13 9.63
CA ILE A 35 16.02 4.51 9.25
C ILE A 35 15.83 3.92 7.86
N LYS A 36 16.50 4.50 6.86
CA LYS A 36 16.37 4.12 5.46
C LYS A 36 17.62 3.38 4.96
N ILE A 37 17.40 2.32 4.18
CA ILE A 37 18.46 1.61 3.44
C ILE A 37 18.39 2.09 1.99
N PRO A 38 19.41 2.81 1.48
CA PRO A 38 19.40 3.33 0.13
C PRO A 38 19.37 2.20 -0.91
N TYR A 39 18.81 2.45 -2.08
CA TYR A 39 18.74 1.57 -3.26
C TYR A 39 17.83 0.33 -3.13
N LEU A 40 17.53 -0.11 -1.91
CA LEU A 40 16.90 -1.40 -1.68
C LEU A 40 15.45 -1.44 -2.20
N MET A 41 14.71 -0.33 -2.07
CA MET A 41 13.33 -0.26 -2.53
C MET A 41 13.22 -0.35 -4.06
N GLY A 42 14.08 0.34 -4.78
CA GLY A 42 14.12 0.26 -6.24
C GLY A 42 14.31 -1.18 -6.73
N ILE A 43 15.21 -1.94 -6.10
CA ILE A 43 15.45 -3.35 -6.46
C ILE A 43 14.24 -4.23 -6.14
N ILE A 44 13.63 -4.07 -4.96
CA ILE A 44 12.54 -4.94 -4.49
C ILE A 44 11.22 -4.62 -5.20
N ALA A 45 10.88 -3.33 -5.35
CA ALA A 45 9.57 -2.90 -5.79
C ALA A 45 9.47 -2.73 -7.30
N THR A 46 10.41 -2.02 -7.91
CA THR A 46 10.36 -1.67 -9.33
C THR A 46 11.29 -2.55 -10.18
N ARG A 47 12.18 -3.32 -9.56
CA ARG A 47 13.26 -4.06 -10.22
C ARG A 47 14.13 -3.17 -11.11
N SER A 48 14.15 -1.88 -10.81
CA SER A 48 14.89 -0.83 -11.49
C SER A 48 15.53 0.10 -10.47
N LEU A 49 16.65 0.68 -10.82
CA LEU A 49 17.29 1.74 -10.01
C LEU A 49 16.87 3.13 -10.49
N ASP A 50 16.16 3.21 -11.61
CA ASP A 50 15.84 4.46 -12.30
C ASP A 50 14.38 4.90 -12.13
N GLU A 51 13.54 4.06 -11.51
CA GLU A 51 12.14 4.40 -11.26
C GLU A 51 11.96 5.07 -9.90
N GLN A 52 11.22 6.18 -9.91
CA GLN A 52 10.82 6.88 -8.70
C GLN A 52 9.60 6.20 -8.04
N VAL A 53 9.49 6.32 -6.73
CA VAL A 53 8.31 5.89 -5.97
C VAL A 53 7.44 7.09 -5.67
N THR A 54 6.22 7.10 -6.23
CA THR A 54 5.24 8.17 -5.99
C THR A 54 4.79 8.16 -4.54
N GLY A 55 4.90 9.30 -3.88
CA GLY A 55 4.50 9.50 -2.49
C GLY A 55 2.97 9.56 -2.29
N LEU A 56 2.53 9.39 -1.04
CA LEU A 56 1.11 9.38 -0.69
C LEU A 56 0.43 10.72 -0.96
N LYS A 57 1.12 11.86 -0.78
CA LYS A 57 0.58 13.19 -1.06
C LYS A 57 0.29 13.38 -2.54
N ASP A 58 1.21 12.95 -3.40
CA ASP A 58 1.01 13.04 -4.85
C ASP A 58 -0.08 12.07 -5.33
N LEU A 59 -0.21 10.89 -4.68
CA LEU A 59 -1.30 9.96 -4.94
C LEU A 59 -2.66 10.55 -4.53
N LYS A 60 -2.75 11.23 -3.38
CA LYS A 60 -3.97 11.94 -2.96
C LYS A 60 -4.39 12.99 -3.99
N ALA A 61 -3.46 13.81 -4.46
CA ALA A 61 -3.73 14.80 -5.50
C ALA A 61 -4.20 14.16 -6.81
N GLN A 62 -3.60 13.05 -7.22
CA GLN A 62 -4.05 12.31 -8.40
C GLN A 62 -5.46 11.71 -8.19
N HIS A 63 -5.73 11.14 -7.00
CA HIS A 63 -7.05 10.58 -6.68
C HIS A 63 -8.13 11.67 -6.67
N GLU A 64 -7.84 12.87 -6.16
CA GLU A 64 -8.78 13.99 -6.20
C GLU A 64 -9.18 14.34 -7.65
N VAL A 65 -8.22 14.48 -8.56
CA VAL A 65 -8.50 14.73 -9.97
C VAL A 65 -9.36 13.62 -10.57
N ARG A 66 -9.07 12.36 -10.25
CA ARG A 66 -9.81 11.20 -10.74
C ARG A 66 -11.22 11.10 -10.13
N ILE A 67 -11.40 11.46 -8.86
CA ILE A 67 -12.72 11.54 -8.21
C ILE A 67 -13.57 12.59 -8.90
N ARG A 68 -13.04 13.78 -9.18
CA ARG A 68 -13.75 14.84 -9.91
C ARG A 68 -14.12 14.41 -11.34
N SER A 69 -13.21 13.73 -12.04
CA SER A 69 -13.48 13.13 -13.35
C SER A 69 -14.58 12.05 -13.25
N GLY A 70 -14.55 11.22 -12.23
CA GLY A 70 -15.54 10.17 -11.97
C GLY A 70 -16.93 10.72 -11.64
N MET A 71 -17.02 11.89 -10.99
CA MET A 71 -18.30 12.60 -10.78
C MET A 71 -18.96 12.93 -12.12
N LEU A 72 -18.20 13.50 -13.06
CA LEU A 72 -18.72 13.80 -14.40
C LEU A 72 -19.15 12.54 -15.16
N ALA A 73 -18.41 11.45 -15.00
CA ALA A 73 -18.79 10.17 -15.60
C ALA A 73 -20.10 9.64 -15.01
N TYR A 74 -20.28 9.78 -13.70
CA TYR A 74 -21.49 9.32 -13.01
C TYR A 74 -22.73 10.12 -13.42
N ASP A 75 -22.64 11.45 -13.46
CA ASP A 75 -23.72 12.34 -13.92
C ASP A 75 -24.12 12.05 -15.37
N ALA A 76 -23.11 11.87 -16.23
CA ALA A 76 -23.34 11.50 -17.62
C ALA A 76 -24.03 10.13 -17.73
N LEU A 77 -23.67 9.16 -16.88
CA LEU A 77 -24.31 7.84 -16.83
C LEU A 77 -25.78 7.94 -16.39
N GLU A 78 -26.08 8.76 -15.39
CA GLU A 78 -27.46 9.00 -14.96
C GLU A 78 -28.30 9.68 -16.04
N ALA A 79 -27.75 10.68 -16.72
CA ALA A 79 -28.40 11.31 -17.86
C ALA A 79 -28.70 10.31 -18.98
N LEU A 80 -27.75 9.39 -19.30
CA LEU A 80 -27.97 8.33 -20.27
C LEU A 80 -28.99 7.28 -19.86
N ARG A 81 -29.14 7.02 -18.56
CA ARG A 81 -30.21 6.15 -18.04
C ARG A 81 -31.59 6.78 -18.21
N SER A 82 -31.68 8.10 -18.13
CA SER A 82 -32.92 8.86 -18.31
C SER A 82 -33.27 9.03 -19.79
N ASP A 83 -32.27 9.37 -20.61
CA ASP A 83 -32.38 9.56 -22.05
C ASP A 83 -31.16 8.96 -22.75
N GLY A 84 -31.33 7.72 -23.25
CA GLY A 84 -30.28 6.97 -23.95
C GLY A 84 -29.86 7.61 -25.31
N SER A 85 -30.62 8.59 -25.82
CA SER A 85 -30.31 9.29 -27.05
C SER A 85 -29.45 10.54 -26.87
N ASN A 86 -29.17 10.95 -25.61
CA ASN A 86 -28.38 12.13 -25.30
C ASN A 86 -26.92 12.00 -25.74
N ALA A 87 -26.61 12.60 -26.88
CA ALA A 87 -25.26 12.52 -27.48
C ALA A 87 -24.19 13.22 -26.64
N GLU A 88 -24.54 14.32 -25.97
CA GLU A 88 -23.61 15.07 -25.11
C GLU A 88 -23.23 14.26 -23.85
N ALA A 89 -24.22 13.67 -23.18
CA ALA A 89 -23.99 12.78 -22.06
C ALA A 89 -23.14 11.56 -22.47
N ARG A 90 -23.36 11.00 -23.67
CA ARG A 90 -22.56 9.90 -24.18
C ARG A 90 -21.10 10.33 -24.41
N ALA A 91 -20.87 11.49 -25.01
CA ALA A 91 -19.52 11.99 -25.25
C ALA A 91 -18.78 12.27 -23.92
N THR A 92 -19.47 12.82 -22.92
CA THR A 92 -18.92 13.07 -21.57
C THR A 92 -18.60 11.76 -20.88
N PHE A 93 -19.51 10.79 -20.90
CA PHE A 93 -19.28 9.46 -20.32
C PHE A 93 -18.08 8.78 -20.93
N GLU A 94 -17.97 8.72 -22.27
CA GLU A 94 -16.83 8.08 -22.96
C GLU A 94 -15.49 8.72 -22.60
N ARG A 95 -15.47 10.03 -22.37
CA ARG A 95 -14.26 10.76 -21.97
C ARG A 95 -13.81 10.43 -20.55
N HIS A 96 -14.73 10.25 -19.63
CA HIS A 96 -14.46 10.12 -18.18
C HIS A 96 -14.72 8.72 -17.63
N ARG A 97 -15.21 7.76 -18.41
CA ARG A 97 -15.61 6.42 -17.97
C ARG A 97 -14.53 5.64 -17.23
N ALA A 98 -13.25 5.90 -17.55
CA ALA A 98 -12.12 5.25 -16.91
C ALA A 98 -12.02 5.59 -15.40
N ASP A 99 -12.57 6.73 -15.00
CA ASP A 99 -12.54 7.21 -13.62
C ASP A 99 -13.88 7.03 -12.88
N LEU A 100 -14.87 6.39 -13.51
CA LEU A 100 -16.18 6.15 -12.90
C LEU A 100 -16.10 5.51 -11.51
N GLY A 101 -15.20 4.52 -11.35
CA GLY A 101 -14.96 3.85 -10.06
C GLY A 101 -14.48 4.80 -8.96
N TYR A 102 -13.70 5.83 -9.32
CA TYR A 102 -13.28 6.87 -8.36
C TYR A 102 -14.44 7.77 -7.95
N GLY A 103 -15.36 8.07 -8.85
CA GLY A 103 -16.61 8.80 -8.52
C GLY A 103 -17.45 8.05 -7.49
N LEU A 104 -17.48 6.72 -7.54
CA LEU A 104 -18.23 5.89 -6.58
C LEU A 104 -17.67 5.94 -5.14
N LEU A 105 -16.43 6.40 -4.93
CA LEU A 105 -15.88 6.64 -3.59
C LEU A 105 -16.65 7.74 -2.83
N LEU A 106 -17.41 8.58 -3.53
CA LEU A 106 -18.27 9.59 -2.92
C LEU A 106 -19.57 9.03 -2.34
N THR A 107 -19.94 7.79 -2.65
CA THR A 107 -21.20 7.18 -2.21
C THR A 107 -21.44 7.26 -0.70
N PRO A 108 -20.46 7.03 0.20
CA PRO A 108 -20.66 7.16 1.64
C PRO A 108 -20.69 8.62 2.13
N HIS A 109 -20.22 9.58 1.33
CA HIS A 109 -20.01 10.98 1.75
C HIS A 109 -20.99 11.97 1.13
N ALA A 110 -21.66 11.61 0.03
CA ALA A 110 -22.60 12.47 -0.68
C ALA A 110 -23.89 11.73 -1.00
N LYS A 111 -25.03 12.43 -0.91
CA LYS A 111 -26.34 11.89 -1.31
C LYS A 111 -26.46 11.78 -2.84
N GLU A 112 -25.91 12.75 -3.54
CA GLU A 112 -25.85 12.81 -5.00
C GLU A 112 -24.38 12.96 -5.40
N ILE A 113 -23.84 11.97 -6.10
CA ILE A 113 -22.40 11.93 -6.45
C ILE A 113 -22.01 13.15 -7.30
N GLY A 114 -22.82 13.51 -8.28
CA GLY A 114 -22.53 14.62 -9.18
C GLY A 114 -22.60 16.02 -8.53
N LYS A 115 -23.18 16.11 -7.32
CA LYS A 115 -23.30 17.37 -6.57
C LYS A 115 -22.54 17.32 -5.25
N ALA A 116 -21.54 16.44 -5.14
CA ALA A 116 -20.73 16.35 -3.95
C ALA A 116 -19.97 17.66 -3.69
N ASP A 117 -19.98 18.10 -2.45
CA ASP A 117 -19.25 19.29 -2.02
C ASP A 117 -17.75 19.00 -1.79
N GLU A 118 -16.96 20.04 -1.64
CA GLU A 118 -15.51 19.91 -1.41
C GLU A 118 -15.20 19.09 -0.16
N SER A 119 -16.04 19.11 0.86
CA SER A 119 -15.84 18.34 2.09
C SER A 119 -16.03 16.85 1.87
N ALA A 120 -16.99 16.47 1.03
CA ALA A 120 -17.21 15.07 0.63
C ALA A 120 -16.06 14.54 -0.25
N ILE A 121 -15.57 15.37 -1.17
CA ILE A 121 -14.43 15.04 -2.01
C ILE A 121 -13.19 14.82 -1.14
N ALA A 122 -12.89 15.72 -0.21
CA ALA A 122 -11.74 15.59 0.69
C ALA A 122 -11.79 14.30 1.52
N LYS A 123 -12.96 13.93 2.06
CA LYS A 123 -13.14 12.67 2.78
C LYS A 123 -12.94 11.45 1.87
N ALA A 124 -13.51 11.48 0.66
CA ALA A 124 -13.32 10.38 -0.29
C ALA A 124 -11.85 10.21 -0.72
N VAL A 125 -11.10 11.32 -0.83
CA VAL A 125 -9.65 11.29 -1.07
C VAL A 125 -8.92 10.66 0.12
N ASP A 126 -9.24 11.05 1.36
CA ASP A 126 -8.61 10.48 2.54
C ASP A 126 -8.93 8.98 2.68
N ASP A 127 -10.16 8.57 2.44
CA ASP A 127 -10.57 7.16 2.48
C ASP A 127 -9.96 6.33 1.34
N SER A 128 -9.51 6.96 0.25
CA SER A 128 -8.82 6.27 -0.85
C SER A 128 -7.41 5.80 -0.48
N ILE A 129 -6.86 6.31 0.64
CA ILE A 129 -5.55 5.91 1.15
C ILE A 129 -5.76 5.02 2.38
N PRO A 130 -5.25 3.79 2.37
CA PRO A 130 -5.37 2.92 3.52
C PRO A 130 -4.57 3.44 4.71
N GLN A 131 -4.95 3.02 5.93
CA GLN A 131 -4.20 3.36 7.13
C GLN A 131 -2.75 2.89 7.04
N VAL A 132 -1.82 3.84 7.12
CA VAL A 132 -0.39 3.61 6.85
C VAL A 132 0.26 2.78 7.94
N ALA A 133 0.03 3.12 9.23
CA ALA A 133 0.71 2.47 10.34
C ALA A 133 0.50 0.94 10.42
N PRO A 134 -0.73 0.41 10.32
CA PRO A 134 -0.93 -1.05 10.31
C PRO A 134 -0.23 -1.76 9.15
N LEU A 135 -0.27 -1.17 7.94
CA LEU A 135 0.39 -1.74 6.76
C LEU A 135 1.91 -1.73 6.91
N PHE A 136 2.45 -0.60 7.37
CA PHE A 136 3.87 -0.42 7.63
C PHE A 136 4.42 -1.48 8.58
N TRP A 137 3.77 -1.67 9.73
CA TRP A 137 4.25 -2.61 10.74
C TRP A 137 4.01 -4.07 10.39
N SER A 138 2.88 -4.39 9.76
CA SER A 138 2.59 -5.77 9.33
C SER A 138 3.59 -6.25 8.28
N PHE A 139 3.96 -5.36 7.33
CA PHE A 139 4.96 -5.69 6.33
C PHE A 139 6.34 -5.92 6.96
N ARG A 140 6.75 -5.07 7.91
CA ARG A 140 8.03 -5.24 8.60
C ARG A 140 8.07 -6.46 9.49
N LEU A 141 6.97 -6.80 10.14
CA LEU A 141 6.85 -8.05 10.91
C LEU A 141 7.05 -9.26 9.98
N MET A 142 6.37 -9.29 8.83
CA MET A 142 6.50 -10.36 7.84
C MET A 142 7.94 -10.51 7.35
N VAL A 143 8.56 -9.40 6.92
CA VAL A 143 9.95 -9.40 6.42
C VAL A 143 10.94 -9.77 7.54
N GLY A 144 10.77 -9.21 8.74
CA GLY A 144 11.61 -9.51 9.91
C GLY A 144 11.58 -10.98 10.29
N ILE A 145 10.39 -11.60 10.31
CA ILE A 145 10.26 -13.05 10.53
C ILE A 145 11.00 -13.82 9.43
N GLY A 146 10.85 -13.43 8.18
CA GLY A 146 11.54 -14.06 7.06
C GLY A 146 13.06 -14.03 7.21
N VAL A 147 13.62 -12.88 7.60
CA VAL A 147 15.07 -12.73 7.86
C VAL A 147 15.53 -13.60 9.03
N VAL A 148 14.75 -13.65 10.14
CA VAL A 148 15.05 -14.50 11.30
C VAL A 148 15.06 -15.98 10.89
N LEU A 149 14.05 -16.43 10.16
CA LEU A 149 13.98 -17.83 9.69
C LEU A 149 15.15 -18.18 8.76
N LEU A 150 15.48 -17.29 7.82
CA LEU A 150 16.63 -17.47 6.94
C LEU A 150 17.93 -17.60 7.75
N GLY A 151 18.13 -16.76 8.75
CA GLY A 151 19.29 -16.82 9.64
C GLY A 151 19.35 -18.12 10.45
N LEU A 152 18.21 -18.57 10.99
CA LEU A 152 18.13 -19.84 11.71
C LEU A 152 18.45 -21.05 10.82
N PHE A 153 17.90 -21.08 9.61
CA PHE A 153 18.19 -22.16 8.65
C PHE A 153 19.64 -22.16 8.19
N ALA A 154 20.20 -20.97 7.92
CA ALA A 154 21.62 -20.85 7.59
C ALA A 154 22.52 -21.34 8.75
N ALA A 155 22.20 -20.95 9.99
CA ALA A 155 22.92 -21.42 11.17
C ALA A 155 22.80 -22.95 11.36
N ALA A 156 21.60 -23.51 11.16
CA ALA A 156 21.38 -24.97 11.23
C ALA A 156 22.17 -25.70 10.15
N PHE A 157 22.15 -25.19 8.92
CA PHE A 157 22.93 -25.76 7.81
C PHE A 157 24.45 -25.75 8.11
N LEU A 158 24.98 -24.63 8.59
CA LEU A 158 26.39 -24.52 8.96
C LEU A 158 26.76 -25.47 10.09
N GLN A 159 25.92 -25.65 11.11
CA GLN A 159 26.16 -26.60 12.19
C GLN A 159 26.05 -28.06 11.73
N LEU A 160 25.14 -28.33 10.77
CA LEU A 160 25.03 -29.64 10.14
C LEU A 160 26.33 -30.00 9.36
N CYS A 161 26.84 -29.08 8.54
CA CYS A 161 28.09 -29.26 7.80
C CYS A 161 29.31 -29.49 8.73
N ARG A 162 29.25 -28.90 9.94
CA ARG A 162 30.28 -29.08 10.97
C ARG A 162 30.11 -30.37 11.80
N GLY A 163 29.04 -31.12 11.60
CA GLY A 163 28.71 -32.30 12.41
C GLY A 163 28.32 -31.99 13.86
N LYS A 164 27.97 -30.73 14.17
CA LYS A 164 27.70 -30.23 15.53
C LYS A 164 26.24 -29.82 15.79
N LEU A 165 25.34 -30.09 14.85
CA LEU A 165 23.95 -29.67 14.97
C LEU A 165 23.28 -30.22 16.24
N VAL A 166 23.43 -31.54 16.51
CA VAL A 166 22.80 -32.19 17.67
C VAL A 166 23.36 -31.68 19.00
N GLN A 167 24.59 -31.19 19.02
CA GLN A 167 25.24 -30.61 20.20
C GLN A 167 24.79 -29.15 20.44
N SER A 168 24.22 -28.50 19.43
CA SER A 168 23.83 -27.08 19.47
C SER A 168 22.43 -26.88 20.09
N THR A 169 22.28 -27.21 21.38
CA THR A 169 21.00 -27.20 22.11
C THR A 169 20.27 -25.84 22.01
N ARG A 170 21.00 -24.72 22.04
CA ARG A 170 20.41 -23.38 21.92
C ARG A 170 19.78 -23.17 20.54
N LEU A 171 20.46 -23.60 19.49
CA LEU A 171 19.95 -23.48 18.11
C LEU A 171 18.72 -24.39 17.91
N LEU A 172 18.77 -25.63 18.42
CA LEU A 172 17.63 -26.54 18.35
C LEU A 172 16.40 -26.00 19.09
N LYS A 173 16.58 -25.37 20.27
CA LYS A 173 15.49 -24.66 20.95
C LYS A 173 14.95 -23.49 20.14
N ALA A 174 15.81 -22.68 19.52
CA ALA A 174 15.39 -21.56 18.68
C ALA A 174 14.62 -22.05 17.44
N LEU A 175 15.06 -23.11 16.79
CA LEU A 175 14.35 -23.75 15.67
C LEU A 175 12.98 -24.29 16.11
N PHE A 176 12.89 -24.91 17.28
CA PHE A 176 11.62 -25.39 17.82
C PHE A 176 10.63 -24.24 18.06
N TRP A 177 11.09 -23.16 18.70
CA TRP A 177 10.24 -21.98 18.94
C TRP A 177 9.94 -21.16 17.70
N SER A 178 10.68 -21.37 16.61
CA SER A 178 10.41 -20.71 15.33
C SER A 178 9.29 -21.38 14.51
N ILE A 179 8.79 -22.56 14.91
CA ILE A 179 7.75 -23.29 14.18
C ILE A 179 6.48 -22.44 13.93
N PRO A 180 5.95 -21.62 14.86
CA PRO A 180 4.77 -20.80 14.58
C PRO A 180 5.05 -19.55 13.73
N LEU A 181 6.32 -19.14 13.57
CA LEU A 181 6.66 -17.89 12.86
C LEU A 181 6.21 -17.85 11.40
N PRO A 182 6.28 -18.93 10.60
CA PRO A 182 5.78 -18.91 9.23
C PRO A 182 4.29 -18.57 9.15
N TRP A 183 3.44 -19.08 10.07
CA TRP A 183 2.00 -18.74 10.10
C TRP A 183 1.79 -17.26 10.42
N ILE A 184 2.50 -16.73 11.40
CA ILE A 184 2.43 -15.30 11.75
C ILE A 184 2.85 -14.44 10.54
N ALA A 185 3.90 -14.84 9.82
CA ALA A 185 4.35 -14.13 8.63
C ALA A 185 3.31 -14.18 7.49
N ILE A 186 2.65 -15.34 7.28
CA ILE A 186 1.60 -15.51 6.28
C ILE A 186 0.40 -14.62 6.62
N GLU A 187 -0.06 -14.61 7.87
CA GLU A 187 -1.17 -13.78 8.33
C GLU A 187 -0.85 -12.28 8.18
N ALA A 188 0.37 -11.87 8.56
CA ALA A 188 0.82 -10.49 8.36
C ALA A 188 0.87 -10.12 6.87
N GLY A 189 1.34 -11.03 6.01
CA GLY A 189 1.34 -10.83 4.55
C GLY A 189 -0.06 -10.77 3.95
N TRP A 190 -0.97 -11.63 4.40
CA TRP A 190 -2.36 -11.60 4.00
C TRP A 190 -3.03 -10.28 4.41
N PHE A 191 -2.81 -9.85 5.66
CA PHE A 191 -3.30 -8.56 6.14
C PHE A 191 -2.82 -7.40 5.24
N VAL A 192 -1.53 -7.34 4.91
CA VAL A 192 -0.98 -6.32 3.99
C VAL A 192 -1.64 -6.40 2.61
N ALA A 193 -1.90 -7.62 2.12
CA ALA A 193 -2.51 -7.83 0.81
C ALA A 193 -3.95 -7.31 0.77
N GLU A 194 -4.75 -7.67 1.76
CA GLU A 194 -6.18 -7.38 1.81
C GLU A 194 -6.46 -5.95 2.26
N PHE A 195 -5.87 -5.53 3.38
CA PHE A 195 -6.05 -4.20 3.94
C PHE A 195 -5.50 -3.09 3.03
N GLY A 196 -4.45 -3.37 2.28
CA GLY A 196 -3.90 -2.44 1.29
C GLY A 196 -4.66 -2.40 -0.03
N ARG A 197 -5.79 -3.10 -0.16
CA ARG A 197 -6.60 -3.17 -1.39
C ARG A 197 -7.80 -2.21 -1.35
N GLN A 198 -8.00 -1.54 -0.24
CA GLN A 198 -9.10 -0.58 -0.06
C GLN A 198 -8.99 0.58 -1.04
#